data_dfd9826b45a46f7fa2d4fb6f2fd6e73d
#
_entry.id   dfd9826b45a46f7fa2d4fb6f2fd6e73d
#
_cell.length_a   1.000
_cell.length_b   1.000
_cell.length_c   1.000
_cell.angle_alpha   90.00
_cell.angle_beta   90.00
_cell.angle_gamma   90.00
#
_symmetry.space_group_name_H-M   'P 1'
#
loop_
_entity.id
_entity.type
_entity.pdbx_description
1 polymer ?
#
loop_
_entity_poly.entity_id
_entity_poly.type
_entity_poly.pdbx_seq_one_letter_code
_entity_poly.pdbx_strand_id
1 'polypeptide(L)'
;MYQKTTLDNGLRLVTAAMPHTRSVSFGFFFGTGSRYETEKQSGISHFIEHLCFKGTTKRPTSRDISVAIEGLGGYLNGGTDKELTVYWCKVAKPHFSLAFDVLADMLLNSRFDPVDIEKERQVIIEEIYMGNDSPSQRVAILIDELLWPGHPLGRDTAGSKESLTAISRDMLLDYLAIQYQPSNTVVAIAGDIQ
;
A
#
# COMPACT_ATOMS: atom_id res chain seq x y z
N MET A 1 2.81 -26.66 -2.13
CA MET A 1 3.44 -26.30 -3.43
C MET A 1 2.72 -25.07 -3.95
N TYR A 2 3.40 -24.07 -4.49
CA TYR A 2 2.78 -22.88 -5.10
C TYR A 2 2.81 -22.99 -6.63
N GLN A 3 1.89 -22.29 -7.28
CA GLN A 3 1.87 -22.10 -8.73
C GLN A 3 2.14 -20.63 -9.05
N LYS A 4 2.83 -20.37 -10.15
CA LYS A 4 3.07 -19.02 -10.66
C LYS A 4 2.63 -18.94 -12.11
N THR A 5 1.81 -17.95 -12.42
CA THR A 5 1.35 -17.64 -13.78
C THR A 5 1.68 -16.18 -14.08
N THR A 6 2.15 -15.90 -15.28
CA THR A 6 2.31 -14.52 -15.78
C THR A 6 1.25 -14.28 -16.84
N LEU A 7 0.45 -13.22 -16.65
CA LEU A 7 -0.57 -12.83 -17.63
C LEU A 7 0.05 -12.02 -18.77
N ASP A 8 -0.67 -11.88 -19.88
CA ASP A 8 -0.18 -11.19 -21.09
C ASP A 8 0.24 -9.74 -20.84
N ASN A 9 -0.39 -9.07 -19.87
CA ASN A 9 -0.03 -7.72 -19.44
C ASN A 9 1.15 -7.64 -18.46
N GLY A 10 1.80 -8.78 -18.18
CA GLY A 10 2.95 -8.87 -17.29
C GLY A 10 2.63 -9.06 -15.80
N LEU A 11 1.34 -9.03 -15.39
CA LEU A 11 0.96 -9.29 -14.00
C LEU A 11 1.31 -10.73 -13.61
N ARG A 12 1.92 -10.89 -12.47
CA ARG A 12 2.31 -12.20 -11.92
C ARG A 12 1.31 -12.63 -10.84
N LEU A 13 0.69 -13.77 -11.05
CA LEU A 13 -0.20 -14.41 -10.08
C LEU A 13 0.54 -15.57 -9.42
N VAL A 14 0.58 -15.59 -8.10
CA VAL A 14 1.14 -16.68 -7.29
C VAL A 14 0.02 -17.26 -6.42
N THR A 15 -0.21 -18.56 -6.52
CA THR A 15 -1.27 -19.22 -5.75
C THR A 15 -0.75 -20.40 -4.96
N ALA A 16 -1.27 -20.59 -3.74
CA ALA A 16 -1.01 -21.73 -2.89
C ALA A 16 -2.32 -22.31 -2.34
N ALA A 17 -2.79 -23.42 -2.91
CA ALA A 17 -4.00 -24.10 -2.45
C ALA A 17 -3.73 -24.79 -1.11
N MET A 18 -4.56 -24.48 -0.10
CA MET A 18 -4.51 -25.03 1.26
C MET A 18 -5.91 -25.49 1.68
N PRO A 19 -6.42 -26.62 1.15
CA PRO A 19 -7.81 -27.04 1.30
C PRO A 19 -8.20 -27.40 2.75
N HIS A 20 -7.23 -27.56 3.64
CA HIS A 20 -7.44 -27.81 5.06
C HIS A 20 -7.67 -26.51 5.87
N THR A 21 -7.49 -25.34 5.28
CA THR A 21 -7.82 -24.06 5.91
C THR A 21 -9.26 -23.66 5.60
N ARG A 22 -9.81 -22.74 6.40
CA ARG A 22 -11.16 -22.19 6.16
C ARG A 22 -11.10 -20.71 5.77
N SER A 23 -9.91 -20.22 5.50
CA SER A 23 -9.65 -18.82 5.17
C SER A 23 -8.81 -18.72 3.90
N VAL A 24 -8.86 -17.53 3.30
CA VAL A 24 -8.01 -17.12 2.20
C VAL A 24 -7.31 -15.83 2.60
N SER A 25 -5.98 -15.81 2.43
CA SER A 25 -5.16 -14.61 2.53
C SER A 25 -4.68 -14.25 1.13
N PHE A 26 -4.75 -13.00 0.77
CA PHE A 26 -4.28 -12.52 -0.52
C PHE A 26 -3.76 -11.10 -0.43
N GLY A 27 -2.93 -10.71 -1.39
CA GLY A 27 -2.38 -9.35 -1.43
C GLY A 27 -1.86 -8.98 -2.80
N PHE A 28 -1.79 -7.68 -3.02
CA PHE A 28 -1.17 -7.03 -4.16
C PHE A 28 0.16 -6.45 -3.70
N PHE A 29 1.23 -6.85 -4.36
CA PHE A 29 2.61 -6.47 -4.05
C PHE A 29 3.14 -5.66 -5.24
N PHE A 30 3.45 -4.40 -5.00
CA PHE A 30 4.01 -3.49 -6.00
C PHE A 30 5.50 -3.30 -5.72
N GLY A 31 6.34 -3.48 -6.74
CA GLY A 31 7.77 -3.22 -6.66
C GLY A 31 8.06 -1.72 -6.64
N THR A 32 7.51 -1.02 -5.65
CA THR A 32 7.68 0.43 -5.45
C THR A 32 7.77 0.75 -3.96
N GLY A 33 8.43 1.85 -3.62
CA GLY A 33 8.64 2.31 -2.25
C GLY A 33 9.65 3.45 -2.25
N SER A 34 10.09 3.91 -1.08
CA SER A 34 10.91 5.11 -0.95
C SER A 34 12.23 5.09 -1.74
N ARG A 35 12.77 3.90 -2.06
CA ARG A 35 13.95 3.76 -2.92
C ARG A 35 13.75 4.29 -4.33
N TYR A 36 12.54 4.19 -4.88
CA TYR A 36 12.25 4.54 -6.28
C TYR A 36 11.75 5.98 -6.43
N GLU A 37 11.63 6.70 -5.34
CA GLU A 37 11.20 8.11 -5.31
C GLU A 37 12.36 9.04 -5.65
N THR A 38 12.05 10.13 -6.32
CA THR A 38 12.96 11.28 -6.40
C THR A 38 12.96 12.03 -5.08
N GLU A 39 13.91 12.93 -4.86
CA GLU A 39 13.94 13.76 -3.65
C GLU A 39 12.66 14.60 -3.48
N LYS A 40 12.11 15.11 -4.58
CA LYS A 40 10.85 15.88 -4.59
C LYS A 40 9.61 15.03 -4.32
N GLN A 41 9.71 13.71 -4.50
CA GLN A 41 8.63 12.75 -4.30
C GLN A 41 8.78 11.96 -2.99
N SER A 42 9.75 12.34 -2.14
CA SER A 42 10.01 11.58 -0.91
C SER A 42 8.75 11.49 -0.04
N GLY A 43 8.33 10.26 0.29
CA GLY A 43 7.10 9.94 1.01
C GLY A 43 5.86 9.70 0.14
N ILE A 44 5.96 9.82 -1.20
CA ILE A 44 4.79 9.70 -2.08
C ILE A 44 4.19 8.29 -2.08
N SER A 45 5.01 7.24 -1.97
CA SER A 45 4.52 5.85 -1.91
C SER A 45 3.68 5.60 -0.65
N HIS A 46 4.15 6.07 0.49
CA HIS A 46 3.44 6.01 1.76
C HIS A 46 2.16 6.85 1.74
N PHE A 47 2.22 8.03 1.15
CA PHE A 47 1.06 8.89 0.99
C PHE A 47 -0.04 8.23 0.12
N ILE A 48 0.34 7.59 -0.99
CA ILE A 48 -0.58 6.83 -1.84
C ILE A 48 -1.20 5.67 -1.05
N GLU A 49 -0.42 4.97 -0.24
CA GLU A 49 -0.95 3.90 0.61
C GLU A 49 -2.09 4.42 1.47
N HIS A 50 -1.89 5.49 2.25
CA HIS A 50 -2.94 6.11 3.06
C HIS A 50 -4.18 6.45 2.25
N LEU A 51 -4.01 7.06 1.09
CA LEU A 51 -5.11 7.54 0.24
C LEU A 51 -5.93 6.40 -0.36
N CYS A 52 -5.34 5.23 -0.61
CA CYS A 52 -6.07 4.06 -1.09
C CYS A 52 -7.16 3.59 -0.12
N PHE A 53 -7.04 3.88 1.18
CA PHE A 53 -8.03 3.55 2.21
C PHE A 53 -9.11 4.61 2.41
N LYS A 54 -9.09 5.76 1.70
CA LYS A 54 -10.01 6.89 1.98
C LYS A 54 -11.33 6.82 1.22
N GLY A 55 -11.41 6.03 0.18
CA GLY A 55 -12.65 5.77 -0.54
C GLY A 55 -12.48 5.68 -2.04
N THR A 56 -13.44 4.99 -2.63
CA THR A 56 -13.58 4.78 -4.08
C THR A 56 -14.90 5.37 -4.55
N THR A 57 -15.17 5.31 -5.86
CA THR A 57 -16.49 5.65 -6.38
C THR A 57 -17.57 4.70 -5.87
N LYS A 58 -17.25 3.41 -5.69
CA LYS A 58 -18.18 2.36 -5.23
C LYS A 58 -18.32 2.34 -3.71
N ARG A 59 -17.28 2.71 -2.98
CA ARG A 59 -17.19 2.76 -1.52
C ARG A 59 -16.66 4.13 -1.10
N PRO A 60 -17.55 5.13 -0.95
CA PRO A 60 -17.14 6.54 -0.88
C PRO A 60 -16.29 6.93 0.34
N THR A 61 -16.30 6.13 1.40
CA THR A 61 -15.59 6.45 2.65
C THR A 61 -14.69 5.31 3.12
N SER A 62 -13.70 5.61 3.94
CA SER A 62 -12.88 4.61 4.64
C SER A 62 -13.72 3.65 5.48
N ARG A 63 -14.81 4.14 6.07
CA ARG A 63 -15.74 3.30 6.83
C ARG A 63 -16.44 2.27 5.94
N ASP A 64 -16.84 2.63 4.73
CA ASP A 64 -17.48 1.69 3.79
C ASP A 64 -16.52 0.55 3.41
N ILE A 65 -15.24 0.87 3.25
CA ILE A 65 -14.18 -0.10 2.99
C ILE A 65 -13.98 -1.02 4.21
N SER A 66 -13.77 -0.45 5.40
CA SER A 66 -13.55 -1.22 6.64
C SER A 66 -14.73 -2.11 6.96
N VAL A 67 -15.96 -1.60 6.92
CA VAL A 67 -17.17 -2.38 7.22
C VAL A 67 -17.35 -3.54 6.24
N ALA A 68 -17.00 -3.38 4.96
CA ALA A 68 -17.11 -4.44 3.96
C ALA A 68 -16.22 -5.65 4.28
N ILE A 69 -15.11 -5.47 4.98
CA ILE A 69 -14.16 -6.54 5.33
C ILE A 69 -14.24 -6.91 6.82
N GLU A 70 -14.09 -5.93 7.70
CA GLU A 70 -14.04 -6.17 9.16
C GLU A 70 -15.41 -6.59 9.70
N GLY A 71 -16.50 -6.11 9.11
CA GLY A 71 -17.87 -6.54 9.40
C GLY A 71 -18.11 -8.03 9.15
N LEU A 72 -17.25 -8.69 8.36
CA LEU A 72 -17.26 -10.12 8.09
C LEU A 72 -16.22 -10.89 8.93
N GLY A 73 -15.57 -10.21 9.89
CA GLY A 73 -14.47 -10.77 10.68
C GLY A 73 -13.17 -10.93 9.86
N GLY A 74 -13.06 -10.20 8.74
CA GLY A 74 -11.87 -10.14 7.91
C GLY A 74 -10.85 -9.13 8.44
N TYR A 75 -9.67 -9.13 7.83
CA TYR A 75 -8.60 -8.21 8.12
C TYR A 75 -8.08 -7.61 6.81
N LEU A 76 -7.96 -6.29 6.76
CA LEU A 76 -7.47 -5.53 5.61
C LEU A 76 -6.39 -4.55 6.09
N ASN A 77 -5.26 -4.50 5.40
CA ASN A 77 -4.20 -3.55 5.72
C ASN A 77 -3.34 -3.24 4.50
N GLY A 78 -2.46 -2.25 4.65
CA GLY A 78 -1.40 -1.88 3.73
C GLY A 78 -0.08 -1.70 4.45
N GLY A 79 0.99 -1.54 3.69
CA GLY A 79 2.30 -1.20 4.22
C GLY A 79 3.25 -0.82 3.10
N THR A 80 4.01 0.22 3.35
CA THR A 80 5.03 0.74 2.44
C THR A 80 6.40 0.60 3.09
N ASP A 81 7.32 0.01 2.35
CA ASP A 81 8.72 -0.12 2.73
C ASP A 81 9.60 0.55 1.65
N LYS A 82 10.90 0.41 1.74
CA LYS A 82 11.85 1.03 0.81
C LYS A 82 11.72 0.53 -0.62
N GLU A 83 11.43 -0.75 -0.81
CA GLU A 83 11.39 -1.38 -2.15
C GLU A 83 10.04 -2.03 -2.50
N LEU A 84 9.09 -2.02 -1.57
CA LEU A 84 7.82 -2.72 -1.72
C LEU A 84 6.69 -1.93 -1.08
N THR A 85 5.56 -1.83 -1.78
CA THR A 85 4.27 -1.45 -1.21
C THR A 85 3.32 -2.63 -1.35
N VAL A 86 2.64 -3.00 -0.27
CA VAL A 86 1.74 -4.14 -0.23
C VAL A 86 0.39 -3.76 0.35
N TYR A 87 -0.67 -4.31 -0.23
CA TYR A 87 -2.02 -4.27 0.31
C TYR A 87 -2.51 -5.69 0.43
N TRP A 88 -2.99 -6.08 1.61
CA TRP A 88 -3.38 -7.47 1.84
C TRP A 88 -4.68 -7.60 2.61
N CYS A 89 -5.34 -8.70 2.39
CA CYS A 89 -6.58 -9.03 3.06
C CYS A 89 -6.60 -10.52 3.46
N LYS A 90 -7.25 -10.80 4.57
CA LYS A 90 -7.55 -12.16 5.02
C LYS A 90 -9.01 -12.26 5.42
N VAL A 91 -9.72 -13.22 4.86
CA VAL A 91 -11.14 -13.47 5.12
C VAL A 91 -11.44 -14.97 5.19
N ALA A 92 -12.60 -15.32 5.74
CA ALA A 92 -13.14 -16.67 5.56
C ALA A 92 -13.43 -16.95 4.07
N LYS A 93 -13.24 -18.18 3.62
CA LYS A 93 -13.41 -18.59 2.21
C LYS A 93 -14.68 -18.07 1.53
N PRO A 94 -15.88 -18.12 2.15
CA PRO A 94 -17.10 -17.65 1.48
C PRO A 94 -17.09 -16.18 1.11
N HIS A 95 -16.23 -15.38 1.73
CA HIS A 95 -16.15 -13.93 1.54
C HIS A 95 -14.99 -13.51 0.62
N PHE A 96 -14.25 -14.48 0.05
CA PHE A 96 -13.07 -14.18 -0.78
C PHE A 96 -13.40 -13.28 -1.98
N SER A 97 -14.45 -13.59 -2.75
CA SER A 97 -14.79 -12.80 -3.94
C SER A 97 -15.15 -11.36 -3.60
N LEU A 98 -15.89 -11.13 -2.51
CA LEU A 98 -16.22 -9.79 -2.04
C LEU A 98 -14.95 -9.04 -1.59
N ALA A 99 -14.11 -9.71 -0.80
CA ALA A 99 -12.89 -9.09 -0.29
C ALA A 99 -11.89 -8.77 -1.41
N PHE A 100 -11.79 -9.62 -2.42
CA PHE A 100 -10.99 -9.36 -3.61
C PHE A 100 -11.50 -8.16 -4.41
N ASP A 101 -12.84 -8.05 -4.61
CA ASP A 101 -13.46 -6.88 -5.24
C ASP A 101 -13.20 -5.58 -4.44
N VAL A 102 -13.25 -5.63 -3.10
CA VAL A 102 -12.94 -4.46 -2.26
C VAL A 102 -11.50 -4.01 -2.46
N LEU A 103 -10.54 -4.93 -2.35
CA LEU A 103 -9.12 -4.58 -2.45
C LEU A 103 -8.74 -4.13 -3.87
N ALA A 104 -9.29 -4.79 -4.90
CA ALA A 104 -9.09 -4.37 -6.29
C ALA A 104 -9.72 -2.99 -6.56
N ASP A 105 -10.92 -2.72 -6.03
CA ASP A 105 -11.58 -1.42 -6.15
C ASP A 105 -10.78 -0.29 -5.50
N MET A 106 -10.22 -0.54 -4.30
CA MET A 106 -9.32 0.41 -3.63
C MET A 106 -8.11 0.77 -4.50
N LEU A 107 -7.50 -0.23 -5.14
CA LEU A 107 -6.27 -0.01 -5.93
C LEU A 107 -6.53 0.62 -7.30
N LEU A 108 -7.67 0.33 -7.91
CA LEU A 108 -8.01 0.76 -9.27
C LEU A 108 -8.86 2.02 -9.32
N ASN A 109 -9.64 2.31 -8.28
CA ASN A 109 -10.70 3.31 -8.31
C ASN A 109 -10.67 4.28 -7.12
N SER A 110 -9.56 4.36 -6.37
CA SER A 110 -9.38 5.37 -5.32
C SER A 110 -9.53 6.78 -5.87
N ARG A 111 -10.30 7.62 -5.15
CA ARG A 111 -10.71 8.94 -5.67
C ARG A 111 -9.62 9.99 -5.58
N PHE A 112 -8.69 9.85 -4.65
CA PHE A 112 -7.70 10.89 -4.35
C PHE A 112 -8.35 12.27 -4.21
N ASP A 113 -9.39 12.33 -3.37
CA ASP A 113 -10.15 13.55 -3.12
C ASP A 113 -9.23 14.61 -2.49
N PRO A 114 -9.26 15.87 -2.99
CA PRO A 114 -8.41 16.93 -2.45
C PRO A 114 -8.54 17.15 -0.94
N VAL A 115 -9.74 16.96 -0.40
CA VAL A 115 -9.98 17.12 1.04
C VAL A 115 -9.31 15.99 1.82
N ASP A 116 -9.36 14.76 1.32
CA ASP A 116 -8.70 13.62 1.95
C ASP A 116 -7.18 13.70 1.80
N ILE A 117 -6.66 14.18 0.67
CA ILE A 117 -5.23 14.44 0.48
C ILE A 117 -4.71 15.39 1.55
N GLU A 118 -5.41 16.51 1.81
CA GLU A 118 -4.94 17.47 2.80
C GLU A 118 -5.02 16.94 4.24
N LYS A 119 -6.05 16.19 4.56
CA LYS A 119 -6.18 15.51 5.87
C LYS A 119 -5.05 14.50 6.09
N GLU A 120 -4.81 13.63 5.11
CA GLU A 120 -3.78 12.58 5.23
C GLU A 120 -2.37 13.17 5.23
N ARG A 121 -2.14 14.26 4.51
CA ARG A 121 -0.88 15.01 4.61
C ARG A 121 -0.56 15.38 6.06
N GLN A 122 -1.55 15.90 6.79
CA GLN A 122 -1.36 16.26 8.20
C GLN A 122 -1.15 15.01 9.08
N VAL A 123 -1.90 13.93 8.83
CA VAL A 123 -1.72 12.66 9.56
C VAL A 123 -0.29 12.14 9.39
N ILE A 124 0.24 12.09 8.17
CA ILE A 124 1.60 11.59 7.91
C ILE A 124 2.65 12.51 8.53
N ILE A 125 2.45 13.83 8.52
CA ILE A 125 3.35 14.77 9.21
C ILE A 125 3.36 14.49 10.71
N GLU A 126 2.23 14.20 11.33
CA GLU A 126 2.17 13.82 12.75
C GLU A 126 2.85 12.46 13.00
N GLU A 127 2.72 11.50 12.09
CA GLU A 127 3.44 10.21 12.16
C GLU A 127 4.97 10.41 12.12
N ILE A 128 5.47 11.32 11.27
CA ILE A 128 6.90 11.68 11.24
C ILE A 128 7.34 12.24 12.60
N TYR A 129 6.54 13.12 13.21
CA TYR A 129 6.87 13.66 14.54
C TYR A 129 6.86 12.56 15.60
N MET A 130 5.86 11.69 15.61
CA MET A 130 5.79 10.53 16.51
C MET A 130 6.99 9.60 16.35
N GLY A 131 7.42 9.34 15.10
CA GLY A 131 8.61 8.55 14.79
C GLY A 131 9.89 9.18 15.33
N ASN A 132 10.03 10.51 15.20
CA ASN A 132 11.16 11.25 15.73
C ASN A 132 11.20 11.27 17.28
N ASP A 133 10.05 11.29 17.93
CA ASP A 133 9.92 11.23 19.38
C ASP A 133 10.13 9.82 19.96
N SER A 134 10.12 8.78 19.11
CA SER A 134 10.38 7.40 19.50
C SER A 134 11.87 7.06 19.33
N PRO A 135 12.64 6.84 20.43
CA PRO A 135 14.08 6.57 20.33
C PRO A 135 14.41 5.35 19.43
N SER A 136 13.60 4.31 19.49
CA SER A 136 13.81 3.09 18.69
C SER A 136 13.58 3.33 17.18
N GLN A 137 12.54 4.08 16.82
CA GLN A 137 12.27 4.44 15.43
C GLN A 137 13.33 5.42 14.90
N ARG A 138 13.67 6.43 15.71
CA ARG A 138 14.70 7.41 15.32
C ARG A 138 16.06 6.77 15.11
N VAL A 139 16.47 5.80 15.93
CA VAL A 139 17.73 5.06 15.75
C VAL A 139 17.70 4.27 14.42
N ALA A 140 16.58 3.64 14.06
CA ALA A 140 16.44 2.92 12.79
C ALA A 140 16.58 3.86 11.59
N ILE A 141 15.98 5.04 11.64
CA ILE A 141 16.11 6.05 10.57
C ILE A 141 17.57 6.54 10.49
N LEU A 142 18.18 6.88 11.63
CA LEU A 142 19.55 7.39 11.68
C LEU A 142 20.59 6.38 11.16
N ILE A 143 20.42 5.09 11.43
CA ILE A 143 21.34 4.08 10.91
C ILE A 143 21.25 3.96 9.39
N ASP A 144 20.05 4.08 8.82
CA ASP A 144 19.86 4.08 7.37
C ASP A 144 20.49 5.32 6.72
N GLU A 145 20.27 6.51 7.30
CA GLU A 145 20.88 7.76 6.84
C GLU A 145 22.43 7.68 6.87
N LEU A 146 22.98 7.03 7.90
CA LEU A 146 24.42 6.87 8.09
C LEU A 146 25.04 5.85 7.12
N LEU A 147 24.34 4.75 6.87
CA LEU A 147 24.80 3.68 5.99
C LEU A 147 24.69 4.07 4.51
N TRP A 148 23.70 4.88 4.14
CA TRP A 148 23.42 5.28 2.75
C TRP A 148 23.29 6.78 2.58
N PRO A 149 24.33 7.59 2.88
CA PRO A 149 24.25 9.04 2.79
C PRO A 149 24.00 9.49 1.34
N GLY A 150 22.96 10.30 1.16
CA GLY A 150 22.57 10.80 -0.17
C GLY A 150 21.96 9.76 -1.11
N HIS A 151 21.79 8.53 -0.67
CA HIS A 151 21.16 7.46 -1.44
C HIS A 151 19.68 7.29 -1.04
N PRO A 152 18.76 6.93 -1.96
CA PRO A 152 17.35 6.75 -1.63
C PRO A 152 17.06 5.75 -0.49
N LEU A 153 17.88 4.73 -0.30
CA LEU A 153 17.75 3.80 0.83
C LEU A 153 18.00 4.45 2.20
N GLY A 154 18.70 5.57 2.25
CA GLY A 154 18.92 6.33 3.48
C GLY A 154 17.74 7.23 3.87
N ARG A 155 16.73 7.39 3.02
CA ARG A 155 15.58 8.25 3.30
C ARG A 155 14.58 7.57 4.21
N ASP A 156 13.87 8.38 5.00
CA ASP A 156 12.67 7.92 5.69
C ASP A 156 11.57 7.56 4.68
N THR A 157 10.89 6.44 4.88
CA THR A 157 9.79 5.99 4.03
C THR A 157 8.60 6.96 4.08
N ALA A 158 8.38 7.62 5.21
CA ALA A 158 7.35 8.64 5.36
C ALA A 158 7.71 9.98 4.67
N GLY A 159 8.96 10.14 4.22
CA GLY A 159 9.45 11.39 3.63
C GLY A 159 9.78 12.45 4.66
N SER A 160 9.56 13.71 4.32
CA SER A 160 9.72 14.86 5.20
C SER A 160 8.50 15.79 5.10
N LYS A 161 8.35 16.67 6.10
CA LYS A 161 7.30 17.71 6.05
C LYS A 161 7.38 18.55 4.78
N GLU A 162 8.59 18.91 4.35
CA GLU A 162 8.85 19.72 3.17
C GLU A 162 8.43 18.99 1.89
N SER A 163 8.83 17.72 1.72
CA SER A 163 8.46 16.92 0.56
C SER A 163 6.95 16.66 0.51
N LEU A 164 6.36 16.26 1.65
CA LEU A 164 4.91 16.02 1.73
C LEU A 164 4.09 17.28 1.39
N THR A 165 4.52 18.46 1.85
CA THR A 165 3.84 19.73 1.54
C THR A 165 3.90 20.05 0.05
N ALA A 166 4.96 19.65 -0.64
CA ALA A 166 5.15 19.90 -2.08
C ALA A 166 4.41 18.89 -2.98
N ILE A 167 4.03 17.72 -2.45
CA ILE A 167 3.34 16.68 -3.24
C ILE A 167 1.93 17.17 -3.59
N SER A 168 1.67 17.34 -4.89
CA SER A 168 0.35 17.66 -5.44
C SER A 168 -0.45 16.40 -5.78
N ARG A 169 -1.76 16.58 -6.00
CA ARG A 169 -2.64 15.51 -6.49
C ARG A 169 -2.15 14.93 -7.82
N ASP A 170 -1.71 15.79 -8.73
CA ASP A 170 -1.23 15.34 -10.05
C ASP A 170 0.04 14.49 -9.91
N MET A 171 0.96 14.86 -9.02
CA MET A 171 2.13 14.03 -8.72
C MET A 171 1.75 12.64 -8.18
N LEU A 172 0.73 12.55 -7.31
CA LEU A 172 0.23 11.26 -6.81
C LEU A 172 -0.33 10.40 -7.95
N LEU A 173 -1.13 10.96 -8.83
CA LEU A 173 -1.72 10.26 -9.97
C LEU A 173 -0.68 9.84 -11.01
N ASP A 174 0.29 10.69 -11.31
CA ASP A 174 1.40 10.39 -12.21
C ASP A 174 2.27 9.26 -11.65
N TYR A 175 2.55 9.28 -10.34
CA TYR A 175 3.31 8.23 -9.68
C TYR A 175 2.58 6.89 -9.72
N LEU A 176 1.28 6.89 -9.43
CA LEU A 176 0.43 5.71 -9.58
C LEU A 176 0.47 5.15 -11.00
N ALA A 177 0.30 6.01 -12.00
CA ALA A 177 0.29 5.60 -13.40
C ALA A 177 1.62 4.96 -13.84
N ILE A 178 2.74 5.32 -13.23
CA ILE A 178 4.07 4.77 -13.55
C ILE A 178 4.38 3.52 -12.73
N GLN A 179 4.10 3.53 -11.43
CA GLN A 179 4.57 2.50 -10.50
C GLN A 179 3.59 1.33 -10.31
N TYR A 180 2.27 1.59 -10.38
CA TYR A 180 1.24 0.58 -10.13
C TYR A 180 0.82 -0.15 -11.42
N GLN A 181 1.82 -0.48 -12.26
CA GLN A 181 1.60 -1.21 -13.50
C GLN A 181 1.50 -2.72 -13.28
N PRO A 182 0.72 -3.44 -14.10
CA PRO A 182 0.63 -4.90 -14.00
C PRO A 182 2.00 -5.60 -14.05
N SER A 183 2.91 -5.14 -14.90
CA SER A 183 4.28 -5.67 -15.02
C SER A 183 5.12 -5.50 -13.74
N ASN A 184 4.78 -4.51 -12.92
CA ASN A 184 5.41 -4.23 -11.62
C ASN A 184 4.64 -4.86 -10.45
N THR A 185 3.60 -5.67 -10.71
CA THR A 185 2.69 -6.19 -9.70
C THR A 185 2.79 -7.71 -9.58
N VAL A 186 2.74 -8.19 -8.34
CA VAL A 186 2.49 -9.59 -8.00
C VAL A 186 1.21 -9.67 -7.19
N VAL A 187 0.28 -10.51 -7.60
CA VAL A 187 -0.89 -10.89 -6.80
C VAL A 187 -0.59 -12.26 -6.20
N ALA A 188 -0.61 -12.36 -4.88
CA ALA A 188 -0.43 -13.61 -4.17
C ALA A 188 -1.71 -14.01 -3.46
N ILE A 189 -2.11 -15.29 -3.57
CA ILE A 189 -3.32 -15.83 -2.96
C ILE A 189 -2.98 -17.18 -2.32
N ALA A 190 -3.26 -17.33 -1.04
CA ALA A 190 -3.05 -18.58 -0.30
C ALA A 190 -4.24 -18.92 0.58
N GLY A 191 -4.66 -20.17 0.61
CA GLY A 191 -5.77 -20.63 1.42
C GLY A 191 -6.63 -21.68 0.74
N ASP A 192 -7.89 -21.76 1.18
CA ASP A 192 -8.87 -22.69 0.61
C ASP A 192 -9.40 -22.16 -0.73
N ILE A 193 -8.55 -22.27 -1.74
CA ILE A 193 -8.83 -21.91 -3.16
C ILE A 193 -8.75 -23.17 -4.03
N GLN A 194 -9.44 -23.13 -5.17
CA GLN A 194 -9.42 -24.18 -6.20
C GLN A 194 -8.68 -23.69 -7.43
#